data_411e00c77ad1fc5199fa756efaee6120
#
_entry.id   411e00c77ad1fc5199fa756efaee6120
#
_cell.length_a   1.000
_cell.length_b   1.000
_cell.length_c   1.000
_cell.angle_alpha   90.00
_cell.angle_beta   90.00
_cell.angle_gamma   90.00
#
_symmetry.space_group_name_H-M   'P 1'
#
loop_
_entity.id
_entity.type
_entity.pdbx_description
1 polymer ?
#
loop_
_entity_poly.entity_id
_entity_poly.type
_entity_poly.pdbx_seq_one_letter_code
_entity_poly.pdbx_strand_id
1 'polypeptide(L)'
;STDRFRLSRSSFTWTPENPDINTTALVRGALLRDVARSLDEHQNIVVDFDPENPSLLGFENAGRVSTSQLIDGEFPAVDRLYADEYPIHAVINKQDLISAIKRVSLVAERNAPIRMAFTSQELTLTAGSVDEAQAKEILDIDMDGEDITVAFNPAYLIEGLSAISEPFVRMKMTTAVKPVEFNGQQESNSEESMDYRYLLVPMRFNS
;
A
#
# COMPACT_ATOMS: atom_id res chain seq x y z
N SER A 1 6.79 -3.71 -5.13
CA SER A 1 7.53 -2.43 -5.16
C SER A 1 7.85 -1.94 -3.75
N THR A 2 9.02 -1.37 -3.50
CA THR A 2 9.41 -0.83 -2.18
C THR A 2 10.36 0.35 -2.30
N ASP A 3 10.30 1.27 -1.32
CA ASP A 3 11.23 2.39 -1.12
C ASP A 3 11.89 2.39 0.27
N ARG A 4 11.86 1.25 0.99
CA ARG A 4 12.33 1.00 2.36
C ARG A 4 11.37 1.47 3.47
N PHE A 5 10.44 2.37 3.19
CA PHE A 5 9.44 2.86 4.16
C PHE A 5 8.10 2.18 3.96
N ARG A 6 7.84 1.71 2.76
CA ARG A 6 6.62 1.04 2.36
C ARG A 6 6.89 -0.03 1.31
N LEU A 7 5.99 -0.99 1.23
CA LEU A 7 6.02 -2.08 0.27
C LEU A 7 4.63 -2.29 -0.29
N SER A 8 4.51 -2.40 -1.60
CA SER A 8 3.28 -2.88 -2.25
C SER A 8 3.54 -4.17 -3.00
N ARG A 9 2.60 -5.10 -2.89
CA ARG A 9 2.56 -6.35 -3.64
C ARG A 9 1.18 -6.49 -4.27
N SER A 10 1.16 -6.71 -5.57
CA SER A 10 -0.06 -7.04 -6.30
C SER A 10 0.10 -8.40 -6.96
N SER A 11 -0.96 -9.18 -6.98
CA SER A 11 -1.02 -10.50 -7.62
C SER A 11 -2.23 -10.57 -8.52
N PHE A 12 -2.09 -11.14 -9.70
CA PHE A 12 -3.18 -11.30 -10.65
C PHE A 12 -2.94 -12.52 -11.52
N THR A 13 -4.01 -13.06 -12.07
CA THR A 13 -3.96 -14.14 -13.04
C THR A 13 -3.69 -13.60 -14.43
N TRP A 14 -2.78 -14.23 -15.17
CA TRP A 14 -2.45 -13.86 -16.55
C TRP A 14 -2.36 -15.12 -17.43
N THR A 15 -2.27 -14.94 -18.74
CA THR A 15 -2.19 -16.04 -19.70
C THR A 15 -0.86 -15.99 -20.43
N PRO A 16 0.17 -16.71 -19.95
CA PRO A 16 1.47 -16.77 -20.62
C PRO A 16 1.42 -17.64 -21.87
N GLU A 17 2.19 -17.31 -22.90
CA GLU A 17 2.40 -18.19 -24.08
C GLU A 17 3.12 -19.48 -23.67
N ASN A 18 4.11 -19.37 -22.78
CA ASN A 18 4.78 -20.52 -22.17
C ASN A 18 4.22 -20.73 -20.76
N PRO A 19 3.41 -21.78 -20.52
CA PRO A 19 2.81 -22.03 -19.20
C PRO A 19 3.85 -22.34 -18.08
N ASP A 20 5.06 -22.76 -18.47
CA ASP A 20 6.14 -23.08 -17.53
C ASP A 20 7.05 -21.88 -17.23
N ILE A 21 6.69 -20.68 -17.69
CA ILE A 21 7.48 -19.48 -17.45
C ILE A 21 7.59 -19.18 -15.94
N ASN A 22 8.82 -19.10 -15.46
CA ASN A 22 9.15 -18.68 -14.10
C ASN A 22 10.33 -17.72 -14.17
N THR A 23 10.04 -16.45 -14.18
CA THR A 23 11.04 -15.41 -14.38
C THR A 23 10.78 -14.18 -13.52
N THR A 24 11.80 -13.37 -13.32
CA THR A 24 11.74 -12.12 -12.56
C THR A 24 12.39 -11.00 -13.37
N ALA A 25 11.69 -9.89 -13.47
CA ALA A 25 12.19 -8.67 -14.09
C ALA A 25 12.22 -7.53 -13.07
N LEU A 26 13.39 -6.94 -12.85
CA LEU A 26 13.54 -5.79 -11.95
C LEU A 26 13.43 -4.49 -12.75
N VAL A 27 12.34 -3.76 -12.53
CA VAL A 27 11.98 -2.55 -13.30
C VAL A 27 11.95 -1.32 -12.40
N ARG A 28 12.35 -0.18 -12.92
CA ARG A 28 12.20 1.11 -12.21
C ARG A 28 10.71 1.46 -12.08
N GLY A 29 10.24 1.65 -10.84
CA GLY A 29 8.82 1.95 -10.57
C GLY A 29 8.29 3.20 -11.28
N ALA A 30 9.12 4.25 -11.43
CA ALA A 30 8.73 5.46 -12.17
C ALA A 30 8.42 5.15 -13.63
N LEU A 31 9.25 4.33 -14.28
CA LEU A 31 9.06 3.95 -15.68
C LEU A 31 7.83 3.05 -15.85
N LEU A 32 7.67 2.06 -14.98
CA LEU A 32 6.48 1.19 -15.01
C LEU A 32 5.18 2.02 -14.84
N ARG A 33 5.19 3.02 -13.96
CA ARG A 33 4.08 3.96 -13.80
C ARG A 33 3.80 4.75 -15.09
N ASP A 34 4.85 5.23 -15.77
CA ASP A 34 4.69 6.03 -16.99
C ASP A 34 4.19 5.16 -18.15
N VAL A 35 4.66 3.91 -18.26
CA VAL A 35 4.10 2.91 -19.17
C VAL A 35 2.63 2.67 -18.86
N ALA A 36 2.30 2.34 -17.59
CA ALA A 36 0.92 2.07 -17.18
C ALA A 36 -0.06 3.21 -17.52
N ARG A 37 0.38 4.47 -17.37
CA ARG A 37 -0.43 5.64 -17.73
C ARG A 37 -0.65 5.81 -19.25
N SER A 38 0.20 5.21 -20.06
CA SER A 38 0.12 5.27 -21.53
C SER A 38 -0.71 4.14 -22.14
N LEU A 39 -1.10 3.16 -21.34
CA LEU A 39 -1.87 2.00 -21.80
C LEU A 39 -3.34 2.39 -22.01
N ASP A 40 -3.94 1.77 -23.02
CA ASP A 40 -5.39 1.77 -23.22
C ASP A 40 -5.99 0.63 -22.38
N GLU A 41 -6.77 0.97 -21.36
CA GLU A 41 -7.38 0.02 -20.42
C GLU A 41 -8.41 -0.92 -21.07
N HIS A 42 -8.91 -0.58 -22.27
CA HIS A 42 -9.86 -1.39 -23.02
C HIS A 42 -9.21 -2.41 -23.96
N GLN A 43 -7.88 -2.43 -24.03
CA GLN A 43 -7.11 -3.30 -24.89
C GLN A 43 -6.23 -4.26 -24.08
N ASN A 44 -5.98 -5.43 -24.63
CA ASN A 44 -5.04 -6.36 -24.04
C ASN A 44 -3.62 -5.79 -24.01
N ILE A 45 -2.90 -6.12 -22.95
CA ILE A 45 -1.50 -5.77 -22.79
C ILE A 45 -0.69 -7.05 -23.00
N VAL A 46 0.26 -6.98 -23.93
CA VAL A 46 1.27 -8.02 -24.10
C VAL A 46 2.52 -7.58 -23.36
N VAL A 47 3.04 -8.46 -22.52
CA VAL A 47 4.31 -8.24 -21.83
C VAL A 47 5.33 -9.19 -22.43
N ASP A 48 6.38 -8.64 -23.03
CA ASP A 48 7.44 -9.38 -23.67
C ASP A 48 8.70 -9.36 -22.81
N PHE A 49 9.17 -10.55 -22.48
CA PHE A 49 10.37 -10.75 -21.67
C PHE A 49 11.19 -11.91 -22.25
N ASP A 50 12.42 -11.62 -22.66
CA ASP A 50 13.36 -12.63 -23.14
C ASP A 50 14.22 -13.16 -21.98
N PRO A 51 13.99 -14.39 -21.50
CA PRO A 51 14.77 -14.97 -20.42
C PRO A 51 16.25 -15.22 -20.78
N GLU A 52 16.56 -15.37 -22.09
CA GLU A 52 17.94 -15.59 -22.57
C GLU A 52 18.74 -14.30 -22.66
N ASN A 53 18.03 -13.16 -22.81
CA ASN A 53 18.64 -11.82 -22.83
C ASN A 53 17.86 -10.87 -21.90
N PRO A 54 17.94 -11.04 -20.58
CA PRO A 54 17.10 -10.35 -19.60
C PRO A 54 17.55 -8.90 -19.38
N SER A 55 17.78 -8.16 -20.43
CA SER A 55 18.16 -6.74 -20.34
C SER A 55 16.99 -5.79 -20.63
N LEU A 56 15.94 -6.28 -21.28
CA LEU A 56 14.80 -5.50 -21.72
C LEU A 56 13.48 -6.14 -21.30
N LEU A 57 12.50 -5.30 -21.01
CA LEU A 57 11.11 -5.66 -20.84
C LEU A 57 10.27 -4.86 -21.84
N GLY A 58 9.48 -5.54 -22.65
CA GLY A 58 8.60 -4.97 -23.66
C GLY A 58 7.14 -4.92 -23.17
N PHE A 59 6.42 -3.91 -23.61
CA PHE A 59 4.98 -3.78 -23.44
C PHE A 59 4.35 -3.39 -24.75
N GLU A 60 3.38 -4.14 -25.22
CA GLU A 60 2.58 -3.83 -26.41
C GLU A 60 1.12 -3.65 -26.00
N ASN A 61 0.51 -2.55 -26.44
CA ASN A 61 -0.88 -2.24 -26.18
C ASN A 61 -1.39 -1.24 -27.23
N ALA A 62 -2.54 -1.51 -27.84
CA ALA A 62 -3.20 -0.64 -28.82
C ALA A 62 -2.29 -0.18 -29.97
N GLY A 63 -1.41 -1.08 -30.46
CA GLY A 63 -0.45 -0.79 -31.52
C GLY A 63 0.76 0.08 -31.11
N ARG A 64 0.92 0.32 -29.80
CA ARG A 64 2.10 0.99 -29.23
C ARG A 64 3.02 -0.06 -28.61
N VAL A 65 4.30 0.09 -28.84
CA VAL A 65 5.34 -0.72 -28.20
C VAL A 65 6.19 0.20 -27.32
N SER A 66 6.38 -0.22 -26.08
CA SER A 66 7.24 0.47 -25.11
C SER A 66 8.27 -0.52 -24.58
N THR A 67 9.52 -0.14 -24.51
CA THR A 67 10.58 -0.98 -23.94
C THR A 67 11.24 -0.31 -22.75
N SER A 68 11.65 -1.10 -21.78
CA SER A 68 12.39 -0.67 -20.61
C SER A 68 13.63 -1.50 -20.42
N GLN A 69 14.74 -0.85 -20.11
CA GLN A 69 15.90 -1.53 -19.57
C GLN A 69 15.61 -2.01 -18.15
N LEU A 70 15.98 -3.24 -17.86
CA LEU A 70 15.93 -3.80 -16.52
C LEU A 70 17.08 -3.26 -15.67
N ILE A 71 16.85 -3.29 -14.35
CA ILE A 71 17.89 -2.92 -13.37
C ILE A 71 18.69 -4.17 -13.04
N ASP A 72 20.01 -4.07 -13.06
CA ASP A 72 20.88 -5.12 -12.57
C ASP A 72 20.75 -5.22 -11.04
N GLY A 73 20.61 -6.44 -10.53
CA GLY A 73 20.54 -6.71 -9.10
C GLY A 73 19.37 -7.60 -8.70
N GLU A 74 19.20 -7.75 -7.41
CA GLU A 74 18.14 -8.55 -6.82
C GLU A 74 17.15 -7.65 -6.09
N PHE A 75 15.86 -7.97 -6.21
CA PHE A 75 14.83 -7.35 -5.38
C PHE A 75 15.03 -7.82 -3.92
N PRO A 76 14.95 -6.92 -2.93
CA PRO A 76 15.12 -7.29 -1.53
C PRO A 76 14.19 -8.43 -1.10
N ALA A 77 14.66 -9.32 -0.22
CA ALA A 77 13.84 -10.37 0.37
C ALA A 77 12.81 -9.74 1.34
N VAL A 78 11.63 -9.42 0.83
CA VAL A 78 10.59 -8.67 1.54
C VAL A 78 9.58 -9.56 2.26
N ASP A 79 9.53 -10.86 1.98
CA ASP A 79 8.55 -11.77 2.58
C ASP A 79 8.65 -11.80 4.11
N ARG A 80 9.85 -11.64 4.66
CA ARG A 80 10.11 -11.54 6.11
C ARG A 80 9.54 -10.29 6.78
N LEU A 81 9.03 -9.32 6.00
CA LEU A 81 8.41 -8.11 6.54
C LEU A 81 6.95 -8.33 6.91
N TYR A 82 6.33 -9.35 6.35
CA TYR A 82 5.01 -9.80 6.75
C TYR A 82 5.12 -10.59 8.03
N ALA A 83 4.19 -10.39 8.95
CA ALA A 83 4.14 -11.20 10.17
C ALA A 83 3.42 -12.53 9.87
N ASP A 84 3.79 -13.57 10.61
CA ASP A 84 3.10 -14.86 10.52
C ASP A 84 1.68 -14.76 11.11
N GLU A 85 1.51 -13.92 12.14
CA GLU A 85 0.23 -13.63 12.79
C GLU A 85 0.12 -12.15 13.13
N TYR A 86 -1.10 -11.64 13.05
CA TYR A 86 -1.45 -10.28 13.43
C TYR A 86 -2.51 -10.31 14.53
N PRO A 87 -2.15 -10.06 15.80
CA PRO A 87 -3.09 -10.12 16.92
C PRO A 87 -4.07 -8.95 16.95
N ILE A 88 -3.84 -7.91 16.17
CA ILE A 88 -4.66 -6.70 16.15
C ILE A 88 -5.15 -6.44 14.73
N HIS A 89 -6.46 -6.33 14.57
CA HIS A 89 -7.12 -6.04 13.29
C HIS A 89 -8.10 -4.89 13.45
N ALA A 90 -8.12 -3.96 12.51
CA ALA A 90 -9.11 -2.91 12.43
C ALA A 90 -9.68 -2.82 11.01
N VAL A 91 -11.00 -2.79 10.90
CA VAL A 91 -11.70 -2.63 9.61
C VAL A 91 -12.37 -1.27 9.58
N ILE A 92 -12.13 -0.52 8.50
CA ILE A 92 -12.51 0.88 8.39
C ILE A 92 -13.05 1.15 6.98
N ASN A 93 -14.08 1.98 6.84
CA ASN A 93 -14.44 2.51 5.53
C ASN A 93 -13.28 3.32 4.95
N LYS A 94 -12.81 2.90 3.78
CA LYS A 94 -11.61 3.49 3.15
C LYS A 94 -11.77 4.98 2.83
N GLN A 95 -12.94 5.37 2.31
CA GLN A 95 -13.18 6.74 1.89
C GLN A 95 -13.26 7.69 3.09
N ASP A 96 -13.88 7.25 4.18
CA ASP A 96 -13.95 8.01 5.42
C ASP A 96 -12.57 8.18 6.03
N LEU A 97 -11.77 7.11 6.04
CA LEU A 97 -10.39 7.14 6.51
C LEU A 97 -9.53 8.11 5.69
N ILE A 98 -9.55 8.03 4.35
CA ILE A 98 -8.79 8.94 3.48
C ILE A 98 -9.23 10.39 3.72
N SER A 99 -10.53 10.64 3.86
CA SER A 99 -11.07 11.97 4.08
C SER A 99 -10.65 12.54 5.43
N ALA A 100 -10.68 11.74 6.51
CA ALA A 100 -10.21 12.13 7.83
C ALA A 100 -8.68 12.41 7.83
N ILE A 101 -7.88 11.54 7.20
CA ILE A 101 -6.43 11.75 7.05
C ILE A 101 -6.15 13.09 6.35
N LYS A 102 -6.84 13.37 5.24
CA LYS A 102 -6.66 14.63 4.52
C LYS A 102 -7.00 15.84 5.38
N ARG A 103 -8.08 15.80 6.18
CA ARG A 103 -8.48 16.92 7.04
C ARG A 103 -7.47 17.14 8.17
N VAL A 104 -7.08 16.09 8.92
CA VAL A 104 -6.11 16.26 10.00
C VAL A 104 -4.72 16.66 9.49
N SER A 105 -4.36 16.27 8.27
CA SER A 105 -3.07 16.62 7.67
C SER A 105 -2.94 18.10 7.33
N LEU A 106 -4.03 18.89 7.31
CA LEU A 106 -3.97 20.31 7.02
C LEU A 106 -3.19 21.11 8.06
N VAL A 107 -3.14 20.62 9.29
CA VAL A 107 -2.41 21.27 10.41
C VAL A 107 -1.09 20.56 10.73
N ALA A 108 -0.77 19.46 10.03
CA ALA A 108 0.49 18.78 10.22
C ALA A 108 1.63 19.59 9.60
N GLU A 109 2.72 19.74 10.33
CA GLU A 109 3.97 20.24 9.74
C GLU A 109 4.45 19.33 8.61
N ARG A 110 5.26 19.88 7.73
CA ARG A 110 5.83 19.13 6.62
C ARG A 110 6.60 17.90 7.14
N ASN A 111 6.19 16.72 6.69
CA ASN A 111 6.72 15.42 7.09
C ASN A 111 6.42 15.00 8.55
N ALA A 112 5.61 15.74 9.29
CA ALA A 112 5.14 15.29 10.59
C ALA A 112 4.16 14.09 10.43
N PRO A 113 4.23 13.11 11.33
CA PRO A 113 3.30 11.98 11.29
C PRO A 113 1.92 12.40 11.77
N ILE A 114 0.89 11.75 11.25
CA ILE A 114 -0.41 11.66 11.92
C ILE A 114 -0.39 10.49 12.90
N ARG A 115 -0.96 10.70 14.09
CA ARG A 115 -1.17 9.64 15.09
C ARG A 115 -2.53 9.04 14.90
N MET A 116 -2.60 7.73 15.02
CA MET A 116 -3.80 6.92 14.90
C MET A 116 -3.91 6.05 16.17
N ALA A 117 -4.79 6.42 17.06
CA ALA A 117 -5.07 5.67 18.30
C ALA A 117 -6.31 4.83 18.09
N PHE A 118 -6.14 3.53 18.15
CA PHE A 118 -7.16 2.52 17.97
C PHE A 118 -7.64 2.02 19.33
N THR A 119 -8.94 1.99 19.53
CA THR A 119 -9.63 1.34 20.64
C THR A 119 -10.67 0.39 20.07
N SER A 120 -11.39 -0.34 20.90
CA SER A 120 -12.33 -1.39 20.45
C SER A 120 -13.40 -0.91 19.44
N GLN A 121 -13.77 0.37 19.46
CA GLN A 121 -14.85 0.91 18.62
C GLN A 121 -14.49 2.21 17.90
N GLU A 122 -13.38 2.83 18.25
CA GLU A 122 -13.02 4.14 17.72
C GLU A 122 -11.58 4.20 17.23
N LEU A 123 -11.39 4.87 16.11
CA LEU A 123 -10.09 5.36 15.65
C LEU A 123 -10.03 6.87 15.83
N THR A 124 -9.15 7.32 16.70
CA THR A 124 -8.84 8.75 16.83
C THR A 124 -7.59 9.08 16.01
N LEU A 125 -7.75 9.99 15.04
CA LEU A 125 -6.63 10.58 14.28
C LEU A 125 -6.28 11.95 14.88
N THR A 126 -4.99 12.20 15.08
CA THR A 126 -4.50 13.51 15.56
C THR A 126 -3.27 13.96 14.80
N ALA A 127 -3.16 15.26 14.55
CA ALA A 127 -1.99 15.91 13.98
C ALA A 127 -1.79 17.30 14.56
N GLY A 128 -0.57 17.85 14.42
CA GLY A 128 -0.16 19.13 14.95
C GLY A 128 0.50 19.03 16.32
N SER A 129 0.88 20.19 16.88
CA SER A 129 1.54 20.33 18.18
C SER A 129 0.71 21.18 19.13
N VAL A 130 1.03 21.10 20.44
CA VAL A 130 0.31 21.85 21.49
C VAL A 130 0.48 23.36 21.32
N ASP A 131 1.62 23.78 20.76
CA ASP A 131 1.99 25.21 20.64
C ASP A 131 1.51 25.84 19.32
N GLU A 132 0.93 25.02 18.40
CA GLU A 132 0.47 25.45 17.08
C GLU A 132 -0.99 25.03 16.86
N ALA A 133 -1.34 24.72 15.62
CA ALA A 133 -2.67 24.20 15.31
C ALA A 133 -2.73 22.68 15.56
N GLN A 134 -3.85 22.23 16.12
CA GLN A 134 -4.16 20.81 16.30
C GLN A 134 -5.44 20.44 15.56
N ALA A 135 -5.47 19.22 15.01
CA ALA A 135 -6.68 18.61 14.50
C ALA A 135 -6.89 17.24 15.12
N LYS A 136 -8.16 16.91 15.36
CA LYS A 136 -8.61 15.62 15.84
C LYS A 136 -9.84 15.20 15.06
N GLU A 137 -9.84 13.96 14.57
CA GLU A 137 -10.98 13.30 13.94
C GLU A 137 -11.22 11.96 14.63
N ILE A 138 -12.45 11.55 14.69
CA ILE A 138 -12.84 10.26 15.26
C ILE A 138 -13.67 9.53 14.21
N LEU A 139 -13.34 8.26 13.99
CA LEU A 139 -14.05 7.35 13.10
C LEU A 139 -14.51 6.13 13.89
N ASP A 140 -15.71 5.67 13.61
CA ASP A 140 -16.18 4.37 14.09
C ASP A 140 -15.43 3.27 13.31
N ILE A 141 -14.97 2.26 14.02
CA ILE A 141 -14.25 1.11 13.46
C ILE A 141 -14.75 -0.19 14.09
N ASP A 142 -14.47 -1.28 13.40
CA ASP A 142 -14.57 -2.62 13.95
C ASP A 142 -13.15 -3.14 14.21
N MET A 143 -12.82 -3.34 15.47
CA MET A 143 -11.47 -3.72 15.90
C MET A 143 -11.51 -4.97 16.77
N ASP A 144 -10.57 -5.87 16.49
CA ASP A 144 -10.24 -7.03 17.31
C ASP A 144 -8.78 -6.91 17.79
N GLY A 145 -8.55 -7.19 19.05
CA GLY A 145 -7.25 -7.10 19.71
C GLY A 145 -7.12 -5.97 20.73
N GLU A 146 -5.90 -5.70 21.15
CA GLU A 146 -5.61 -4.69 22.18
C GLU A 146 -5.52 -3.27 21.59
N ASP A 147 -5.83 -2.27 22.43
CA ASP A 147 -5.65 -0.87 22.06
C ASP A 147 -4.21 -0.58 21.61
N ILE A 148 -4.07 0.16 20.53
CA ILE A 148 -2.76 0.47 19.97
C ILE A 148 -2.72 1.88 19.39
N THR A 149 -1.57 2.55 19.52
CA THR A 149 -1.31 3.82 18.84
C THR A 149 -0.14 3.66 17.89
N VAL A 150 -0.37 4.00 16.63
CA VAL A 150 0.63 4.02 15.56
C VAL A 150 0.69 5.40 14.92
N ALA A 151 1.79 5.73 14.26
CA ALA A 151 1.89 6.99 13.54
C ALA A 151 2.48 6.77 12.15
N PHE A 152 1.96 7.50 11.16
CA PHE A 152 2.35 7.34 9.77
C PHE A 152 2.59 8.67 9.07
N ASN A 153 3.41 8.62 8.02
CA ASN A 153 3.46 9.68 7.03
C ASN A 153 2.12 9.72 6.28
N PRO A 154 1.38 10.85 6.31
CA PRO A 154 0.06 10.94 5.71
C PRO A 154 0.06 10.74 4.19
N ALA A 155 1.11 11.19 3.49
CA ALA A 155 1.20 11.01 2.05
C ALA A 155 1.33 9.52 1.68
N TYR A 156 2.18 8.78 2.38
CA TYR A 156 2.35 7.34 2.14
C TYR A 156 1.07 6.56 2.46
N LEU A 157 0.40 6.95 3.55
CA LEU A 157 -0.86 6.31 3.94
C LEU A 157 -1.95 6.54 2.89
N ILE A 158 -2.13 7.78 2.42
CA ILE A 158 -3.12 8.12 1.38
C ILE A 158 -2.80 7.39 0.07
N GLU A 159 -1.53 7.37 -0.36
CA GLU A 159 -1.14 6.69 -1.60
C GLU A 159 -1.42 5.18 -1.53
N GLY A 160 -1.09 4.51 -0.43
CA GLY A 160 -1.37 3.09 -0.24
C GLY A 160 -2.86 2.78 -0.21
N LEU A 161 -3.64 3.54 0.56
CA LEU A 161 -5.10 3.41 0.64
C LEU A 161 -5.79 3.66 -0.71
N SER A 162 -5.29 4.63 -1.49
CA SER A 162 -5.86 4.95 -2.80
C SER A 162 -5.66 3.87 -3.85
N ALA A 163 -4.68 2.99 -3.64
CA ALA A 163 -4.42 1.86 -4.54
C ALA A 163 -5.28 0.62 -4.22
N ILE A 164 -5.92 0.59 -3.07
CA ILE A 164 -6.91 -0.44 -2.71
C ILE A 164 -8.19 -0.16 -3.49
N SER A 165 -8.74 -1.17 -4.19
CA SER A 165 -9.97 -1.03 -4.98
C SER A 165 -11.23 -1.12 -4.12
N GLU A 166 -11.21 -1.95 -3.09
CA GLU A 166 -12.33 -2.28 -2.24
C GLU A 166 -12.79 -1.10 -1.37
N PRO A 167 -14.06 -1.08 -0.94
CA PRO A 167 -14.61 0.03 -0.14
C PRO A 167 -14.15 0.07 1.31
N PHE A 168 -13.75 -1.07 1.87
CA PHE A 168 -13.19 -1.17 3.22
C PHE A 168 -11.72 -1.53 3.17
N VAL A 169 -11.00 -1.16 4.22
CA VAL A 169 -9.60 -1.54 4.45
C VAL A 169 -9.49 -2.25 5.79
N ARG A 170 -8.83 -3.39 5.79
CA ARG A 170 -8.38 -4.09 6.98
C ARG A 170 -6.94 -3.70 7.26
N MET A 171 -6.71 -3.12 8.42
CA MET A 171 -5.38 -2.83 8.96
C MET A 171 -4.99 -3.95 9.92
N LYS A 172 -3.83 -4.56 9.70
CA LYS A 172 -3.31 -5.66 10.52
C LYS A 172 -2.02 -5.23 11.20
N MET A 173 -2.00 -5.36 12.52
CA MET A 173 -0.95 -4.80 13.38
C MET A 173 -0.43 -5.86 14.37
N THR A 174 0.84 -5.71 14.74
CA THR A 174 1.46 -6.50 15.81
C THR A 174 1.88 -5.62 16.98
N THR A 175 2.65 -4.57 16.72
CA THR A 175 3.11 -3.59 17.70
C THR A 175 3.19 -2.20 17.05
N ALA A 176 3.28 -1.16 17.86
CA ALA A 176 3.35 0.23 17.40
C ALA A 176 4.54 0.59 16.48
N VAL A 177 5.56 -0.26 16.42
CA VAL A 177 6.81 0.00 15.68
C VAL A 177 7.08 -0.98 14.54
N LYS A 178 6.27 -2.01 14.40
CA LYS A 178 6.38 -2.99 13.32
C LYS A 178 5.55 -2.55 12.11
N PRO A 179 5.91 -2.97 10.88
CA PRO A 179 5.11 -2.67 9.70
C PRO A 179 3.65 -3.08 9.89
N VAL A 180 2.76 -2.22 9.44
CA VAL A 180 1.32 -2.47 9.41
C VAL A 180 0.92 -2.88 8.01
N GLU A 181 0.15 -3.96 7.91
CA GLU A 181 -0.37 -4.45 6.63
C GLU A 181 -1.78 -3.93 6.38
N PHE A 182 -2.03 -3.52 5.15
CA PHE A 182 -3.31 -3.01 4.66
C PHE A 182 -3.78 -3.88 3.51
N ASN A 183 -5.00 -4.40 3.63
CA ASN A 183 -5.68 -5.19 2.60
C ASN A 183 -7.06 -4.61 2.31
N GLY A 184 -7.53 -4.75 1.07
CA GLY A 184 -8.88 -4.40 0.70
C GLY A 184 -9.91 -5.41 1.21
N GLN A 185 -11.16 -4.96 1.44
CA GLN A 185 -12.27 -5.79 1.89
C GLN A 185 -13.59 -5.26 1.30
N GLN A 186 -14.42 -6.15 0.76
CA GLN A 186 -15.67 -5.74 0.09
C GLN A 186 -16.74 -5.26 1.07
N GLU A 187 -16.85 -5.92 2.20
CA GLU A 187 -17.75 -5.58 3.29
C GLU A 187 -17.00 -5.57 4.61
N SER A 188 -17.51 -4.91 5.62
CA SER A 188 -16.84 -4.80 6.93
C SER A 188 -16.56 -6.15 7.60
N ASN A 189 -17.34 -7.18 7.28
CA ASN A 189 -17.23 -8.54 7.84
C ASN A 189 -16.84 -9.62 6.82
N SER A 190 -16.46 -9.24 5.58
CA SER A 190 -16.00 -10.20 4.58
C SER A 190 -14.52 -10.56 4.78
N GLU A 191 -14.06 -11.57 4.05
CA GLU A 191 -12.64 -11.87 3.98
C GLU A 191 -11.87 -10.75 3.25
N GLU A 192 -10.61 -10.57 3.63
CA GLU A 192 -9.71 -9.62 2.99
C GLU A 192 -9.26 -10.10 1.60
N SER A 193 -9.08 -9.17 0.68
CA SER A 193 -8.46 -9.43 -0.61
C SER A 193 -6.94 -9.58 -0.47
N MET A 194 -6.40 -10.60 -1.13
CA MET A 194 -4.95 -10.81 -1.20
C MET A 194 -4.35 -10.33 -2.53
N ASP A 195 -5.17 -9.78 -3.43
CA ASP A 195 -4.74 -9.31 -4.74
C ASP A 195 -3.82 -8.08 -4.63
N TYR A 196 -4.07 -7.23 -3.64
CA TYR A 196 -3.22 -6.10 -3.31
C TYR A 196 -2.94 -6.07 -1.81
N ARG A 197 -1.65 -6.05 -1.47
CA ARG A 197 -1.15 -5.96 -0.09
C ARG A 197 -0.22 -4.78 0.02
N TYR A 198 -0.43 -3.94 1.01
CA TYR A 198 0.39 -2.78 1.28
C TYR A 198 0.96 -2.84 2.70
N LEU A 199 2.28 -2.73 2.83
CA LEU A 199 2.94 -2.59 4.12
C LEU A 199 3.45 -1.16 4.27
N LEU A 200 3.21 -0.56 5.43
CA LEU A 200 3.70 0.76 5.78
C LEU A 200 4.41 0.69 7.14
N VAL A 201 5.64 1.19 7.17
CA VAL A 201 6.44 1.26 8.39
C VAL A 201 5.98 2.47 9.22
N PRO A 202 5.57 2.26 10.48
CA PRO A 202 5.22 3.36 11.37
C PRO A 202 6.41 4.30 11.62
N MET A 203 6.10 5.58 11.77
CA MET A 203 7.05 6.59 12.22
C MET A 203 7.15 6.59 13.74
N ARG A 204 8.34 6.83 14.26
CA ARG A 204 8.50 7.06 15.69
C ARG A 204 7.91 8.42 16.07
N PHE A 205 7.23 8.46 17.17
CA PHE A 205 6.71 9.69 17.76
C PHE A 205 7.02 9.71 19.26
N ASN A 206 7.28 10.86 19.79
CA ASN A 206 7.40 11.03 21.24
C ASN A 206 6.00 11.12 21.82
N SER A 207 5.73 10.33 22.83
CA SER A 207 4.48 10.37 23.61
C SER A 207 4.46 11.56 24.53
#